data_68bc45ec5f6f41e91bae6c8143cac3f6
#
_entry.id   68bc45ec5f6f41e91bae6c8143cac3f6
#
_cell.length_a   1.000
_cell.length_b   1.000
_cell.length_c   1.000
_cell.angle_alpha   90.00
_cell.angle_beta   90.00
_cell.angle_gamma   90.00
#
_symmetry.space_group_name_H-M   'P 1'
#
loop_
_entity.id
_entity.type
_entity.pdbx_description
1 polymer ?
#
loop_
_entity_poly.entity_id
_entity_poly.type
_entity_poly.pdbx_seq_one_letter_code
_entity_poly.pdbx_strand_id
1 'polypeptide(L)'
;MKPIHLVSLLAVAGCAGVQVPDSLKPAANESLAQVVPAKGVQIYECRDGKWAFVAPDAELFDRSGKKIGTHYAGPVWEAADGSKVLGAVKARTDAPQAASIPWLLLGSKSVGNEGVFSKVTSIQRVATVGGVAPAGACSQPGTQVRIAYTADYYFFTSK
;
A
#
# COMPACT_ATOMS: atom_id res chain seq x y z
N MET A 1 -39.28 6.51 -47.77
CA MET A 1 -37.99 6.76 -47.11
C MET A 1 -38.24 6.84 -45.61
N LYS A 2 -37.81 5.83 -44.79
CA LYS A 2 -37.96 5.84 -43.35
C LYS A 2 -36.64 6.30 -42.72
N PRO A 3 -36.62 7.23 -41.76
CA PRO A 3 -35.38 7.63 -41.09
C PRO A 3 -34.91 6.52 -40.12
N ILE A 4 -33.66 6.14 -40.22
CA ILE A 4 -32.98 5.23 -39.30
C ILE A 4 -32.46 6.08 -38.15
N HIS A 5 -33.04 5.93 -36.94
CA HIS A 5 -32.52 6.53 -35.73
C HIS A 5 -31.33 5.72 -35.23
N LEU A 6 -30.16 6.32 -35.35
CA LEU A 6 -28.93 5.78 -34.77
C LEU A 6 -28.97 6.04 -33.23
N VAL A 7 -29.18 4.99 -32.46
CA VAL A 7 -29.08 5.08 -30.99
C VAL A 7 -27.61 4.93 -30.62
N SER A 8 -26.97 6.04 -30.26
CA SER A 8 -25.62 6.02 -29.66
C SER A 8 -25.70 5.49 -28.23
N LEU A 9 -25.18 4.27 -28.03
CA LEU A 9 -24.93 3.75 -26.68
C LEU A 9 -23.70 4.48 -26.10
N LEU A 10 -23.91 5.39 -25.15
CA LEU A 10 -22.83 5.90 -24.31
C LEU A 10 -22.45 4.79 -23.32
N ALA A 11 -21.26 4.20 -23.51
CA ALA A 11 -20.66 3.34 -22.51
C ALA A 11 -20.16 4.22 -21.34
N VAL A 12 -20.85 4.15 -20.20
CA VAL A 12 -20.38 4.73 -18.94
C VAL A 12 -19.28 3.82 -18.42
N ALA A 13 -18.03 4.21 -18.62
CA ALA A 13 -16.88 3.58 -17.94
C ALA A 13 -16.97 3.92 -16.44
N GLY A 14 -17.62 3.04 -15.67
CA GLY A 14 -17.61 3.14 -14.21
C GLY A 14 -16.17 2.96 -13.71
N CYS A 15 -15.65 3.92 -12.95
CA CYS A 15 -14.44 3.71 -12.16
C CYS A 15 -14.73 2.59 -11.15
N ALA A 16 -14.33 1.36 -11.46
CA ALA A 16 -14.38 0.25 -10.51
C ALA A 16 -13.41 0.58 -9.37
N GLY A 17 -13.94 0.98 -8.21
CA GLY A 17 -13.15 1.15 -7.00
C GLY A 17 -12.49 -0.18 -6.60
N VAL A 18 -11.37 -0.08 -5.87
CA VAL A 18 -10.68 -1.26 -5.34
C VAL A 18 -11.62 -2.05 -4.45
N GLN A 19 -11.90 -3.31 -4.82
CA GLN A 19 -12.74 -4.21 -4.02
C GLN A 19 -11.90 -4.83 -2.89
N VAL A 20 -12.08 -4.31 -1.68
CA VAL A 20 -11.33 -4.74 -0.50
C VAL A 20 -12.10 -5.85 0.22
N PRO A 21 -11.48 -7.04 0.47
CA PRO A 21 -12.09 -8.12 1.25
C PRO A 21 -12.52 -7.66 2.65
N ASP A 22 -13.58 -8.26 3.20
CA ASP A 22 -14.10 -7.93 4.53
C ASP A 22 -13.05 -8.10 5.63
N SER A 23 -12.15 -9.08 5.50
CA SER A 23 -11.05 -9.33 6.44
C SER A 23 -10.04 -8.17 6.55
N LEU A 24 -10.01 -7.29 5.55
CA LEU A 24 -9.11 -6.12 5.52
C LEU A 24 -9.83 -4.80 5.79
N LYS A 25 -11.12 -4.84 6.15
CA LYS A 25 -11.85 -3.62 6.51
C LYS A 25 -11.42 -3.09 7.87
N PRO A 26 -11.28 -1.76 8.03
CA PRO A 26 -11.01 -1.14 9.33
C PRO A 26 -12.24 -1.28 10.25
N ALA A 27 -12.10 -0.87 11.50
CA ALA A 27 -13.21 -0.89 12.45
C ALA A 27 -14.36 0.04 12.00
N ALA A 28 -15.61 -0.29 12.40
CA ALA A 28 -16.80 0.45 11.98
C ALA A 28 -16.82 1.93 12.44
N ASN A 29 -16.08 2.24 13.50
CA ASN A 29 -15.90 3.61 14.03
C ASN A 29 -14.74 4.36 13.37
N GLU A 30 -14.15 3.84 12.31
CA GLU A 30 -13.08 4.49 11.54
C GLU A 30 -13.63 4.95 10.18
N SER A 31 -13.05 6.01 9.64
CA SER A 31 -13.35 6.55 8.32
C SER A 31 -12.08 6.79 7.52
N LEU A 32 -12.18 6.64 6.18
CA LEU A 32 -11.07 6.93 5.28
C LEU A 32 -10.75 8.43 5.33
N ALA A 33 -9.53 8.75 5.77
CA ALA A 33 -9.04 10.11 5.81
C ALA A 33 -8.24 10.48 4.55
N GLN A 34 -7.40 9.55 4.06
CA GLN A 34 -6.50 9.84 2.95
C GLN A 34 -6.15 8.57 2.17
N VAL A 35 -5.98 8.70 0.85
CA VAL A 35 -5.36 7.69 -0.01
C VAL A 35 -3.97 8.19 -0.39
N VAL A 36 -2.96 7.38 -0.12
CA VAL A 36 -1.54 7.71 -0.28
C VAL A 36 -0.89 6.70 -1.22
N PRO A 37 -0.77 6.99 -2.51
CA PRO A 37 0.02 6.19 -3.43
C PRO A 37 1.48 6.08 -3.00
N ALA A 38 2.07 4.92 -3.18
CA ALA A 38 3.47 4.64 -2.86
C ALA A 38 4.20 4.00 -4.04
N LYS A 39 5.46 4.37 -4.20
CA LYS A 39 6.39 3.79 -5.18
C LYS A 39 7.76 3.61 -4.56
N GLY A 40 8.31 2.42 -4.67
CA GLY A 40 9.61 2.13 -4.10
C GLY A 40 10.00 0.67 -4.28
N VAL A 41 10.66 0.10 -3.27
CA VAL A 41 11.17 -1.27 -3.28
C VAL A 41 10.84 -1.99 -1.98
N GLN A 42 10.73 -3.32 -2.07
CA GLN A 42 10.85 -4.23 -0.95
C GLN A 42 12.29 -4.75 -0.93
N ILE A 43 12.95 -4.67 0.22
CA ILE A 43 14.33 -5.12 0.40
C ILE A 43 14.30 -6.52 1.00
N TYR A 44 15.01 -7.44 0.39
CA TYR A 44 15.20 -8.81 0.88
C TYR A 44 16.68 -9.07 1.05
N GLU A 45 17.02 -9.91 2.03
CA GLU A 45 18.39 -10.34 2.32
C GLU A 45 18.46 -11.86 2.28
N CYS A 46 19.55 -12.38 1.74
CA CYS A 46 19.82 -13.81 1.76
C CYS A 46 20.20 -14.25 3.18
N ARG A 47 19.33 -15.03 3.81
CA ARG A 47 19.52 -15.65 5.13
C ARG A 47 19.22 -17.14 5.03
N ASP A 48 20.16 -17.97 5.41
CA ASP A 48 20.02 -19.45 5.41
C ASP A 48 19.49 -20.00 4.06
N GLY A 49 20.02 -19.47 2.96
CA GLY A 49 19.64 -19.89 1.62
C GLY A 49 18.27 -19.39 1.12
N LYS A 50 17.62 -18.51 1.87
CA LYS A 50 16.29 -17.97 1.55
C LYS A 50 16.29 -16.45 1.52
N TRP A 51 15.45 -15.86 0.68
CA TRP A 51 15.20 -14.43 0.66
C TRP A 51 14.27 -14.03 1.81
N ALA A 52 14.85 -13.42 2.85
CA ALA A 52 14.11 -12.90 4.00
C ALA A 52 13.80 -11.43 3.81
N PHE A 53 12.54 -11.02 4.06
CA PHE A 53 12.15 -9.62 4.03
C PHE A 53 12.88 -8.82 5.10
N VAL A 54 13.41 -7.65 4.73
CA VAL A 54 14.11 -6.71 5.61
C VAL A 54 13.26 -5.48 5.89
N ALA A 55 12.92 -4.72 4.84
CA ALA A 55 12.21 -3.46 4.97
C ALA A 55 11.62 -2.99 3.64
N PRO A 56 10.57 -2.16 3.65
CA PRO A 56 10.24 -1.31 2.51
C PRO A 56 11.19 -0.11 2.47
N ASP A 57 11.34 0.48 1.28
CA ASP A 57 11.94 1.78 1.06
C ASP A 57 11.17 2.44 -0.09
N ALA A 58 10.25 3.35 0.25
CA ALA A 58 9.33 3.91 -0.73
C ALA A 58 9.05 5.39 -0.46
N GLU A 59 8.71 6.09 -1.53
CA GLU A 59 8.18 7.44 -1.52
C GLU A 59 6.65 7.39 -1.47
N LEU A 60 6.08 8.33 -0.75
CA LEU A 60 4.64 8.52 -0.59
C LEU A 60 4.20 9.77 -1.35
N PHE A 61 3.06 9.66 -2.04
CA PHE A 61 2.54 10.73 -2.87
C PHE A 61 1.09 11.07 -2.49
N ASP A 62 0.68 12.29 -2.79
CA ASP A 62 -0.73 12.64 -2.83
C ASP A 62 -1.35 12.26 -4.19
N ARG A 63 -2.66 12.46 -4.34
CA ARG A 63 -3.37 12.16 -5.58
C ARG A 63 -2.96 13.02 -6.77
N SER A 64 -2.27 14.15 -6.56
CA SER A 64 -1.72 14.99 -7.62
C SER A 64 -0.34 14.51 -8.10
N GLY A 65 0.24 13.51 -7.42
CA GLY A 65 1.58 13.00 -7.69
C GLY A 65 2.70 13.78 -6.99
N LYS A 66 2.36 14.69 -6.08
CA LYS A 66 3.35 15.39 -5.26
C LYS A 66 3.84 14.46 -4.15
N LYS A 67 5.15 14.36 -3.96
CA LYS A 67 5.74 13.64 -2.83
C LYS A 67 5.37 14.31 -1.51
N ILE A 68 4.82 13.52 -0.58
CA ILE A 68 4.35 13.97 0.73
C ILE A 68 5.04 13.27 1.90
N GLY A 69 5.87 12.26 1.64
CA GLY A 69 6.54 11.53 2.71
C GLY A 69 7.31 10.31 2.22
N THR A 70 7.64 9.44 3.18
CA THR A 70 8.41 8.21 2.98
C THR A 70 7.85 7.05 3.80
N HIS A 71 8.15 5.82 3.36
CA HIS A 71 7.78 4.58 4.04
C HIS A 71 9.01 3.68 4.13
N TYR A 72 9.34 3.24 5.33
CA TYR A 72 10.58 2.53 5.61
C TYR A 72 10.42 1.52 6.77
N ALA A 73 11.55 0.97 7.22
CA ALA A 73 11.61 -0.05 8.28
C ALA A 73 10.82 0.30 9.54
N GLY A 74 10.06 -0.70 10.04
CA GLY A 74 9.28 -0.58 11.27
C GLY A 74 7.99 -1.40 11.23
N PRO A 75 7.12 -1.32 10.24
CA PRO A 75 6.96 -0.39 9.11
C PRO A 75 6.50 1.00 9.57
N VAL A 76 7.17 2.03 9.10
CA VAL A 76 6.88 3.44 9.42
C VAL A 76 6.43 4.20 8.17
N TRP A 77 5.43 5.04 8.29
CA TRP A 77 5.05 6.07 7.32
C TRP A 77 5.31 7.42 7.96
N GLU A 78 6.11 8.23 7.32
CA GLU A 78 6.52 9.57 7.79
C GLU A 78 6.18 10.62 6.75
N ALA A 79 5.43 11.64 7.16
CA ALA A 79 5.10 12.79 6.34
C ALA A 79 6.19 13.85 6.37
N ALA A 80 6.18 14.77 5.40
CA ALA A 80 7.13 15.86 5.30
C ALA A 80 7.09 16.84 6.50
N ASP A 81 5.97 16.86 7.24
CA ASP A 81 5.83 17.69 8.48
C ASP A 81 6.40 17.00 9.73
N GLY A 82 7.00 15.81 9.58
CA GLY A 82 7.58 15.03 10.68
C GLY A 82 6.57 14.21 11.48
N SER A 83 5.28 14.26 11.13
CA SER A 83 4.29 13.33 11.69
C SER A 83 4.54 11.94 11.14
N LYS A 84 4.48 10.93 12.01
CA LYS A 84 4.72 9.55 11.60
C LYS A 84 3.94 8.55 12.44
N VAL A 85 3.66 7.43 11.80
CA VAL A 85 2.98 6.30 12.42
C VAL A 85 3.76 5.02 12.20
N LEU A 86 3.77 4.19 13.24
CA LEU A 86 4.26 2.81 13.22
C LEU A 86 3.09 1.88 13.03
N GLY A 87 3.18 0.97 12.05
CA GLY A 87 2.14 -0.02 11.76
C GLY A 87 2.41 -1.38 12.39
N ALA A 88 1.32 -2.12 12.63
CA ALA A 88 1.37 -3.52 13.02
C ALA A 88 0.32 -4.31 12.23
N VAL A 89 0.73 -5.38 11.53
CA VAL A 89 -0.17 -6.18 10.70
C VAL A 89 -1.23 -6.87 11.56
N LYS A 90 -2.50 -6.66 11.22
CA LYS A 90 -3.68 -7.30 11.83
C LYS A 90 -4.25 -8.40 10.95
N ALA A 91 -4.28 -8.18 9.63
CA ALA A 91 -4.81 -9.14 8.67
C ALA A 91 -4.06 -9.05 7.34
N ARG A 92 -4.11 -10.15 6.59
CA ARG A 92 -3.41 -10.32 5.31
C ARG A 92 -4.27 -11.11 4.34
N THR A 93 -4.23 -10.74 3.06
CA THR A 93 -4.85 -11.47 1.95
C THR A 93 -3.93 -11.39 0.74
N ASP A 94 -3.89 -12.44 -0.06
CA ASP A 94 -3.12 -12.40 -1.30
C ASP A 94 -3.65 -11.31 -2.24
N ALA A 95 -2.73 -10.67 -2.97
CA ALA A 95 -3.10 -9.66 -3.95
C ALA A 95 -3.81 -10.31 -5.13
N PRO A 96 -4.86 -9.65 -5.71
CA PRO A 96 -5.48 -10.13 -6.95
C PRO A 96 -4.51 -10.09 -8.14
N GLN A 97 -3.58 -9.14 -8.14
CA GLN A 97 -2.52 -9.02 -9.14
C GLN A 97 -1.44 -10.07 -8.87
N ALA A 98 -1.17 -10.95 -9.85
CA ALA A 98 -0.11 -11.94 -9.77
C ALA A 98 1.26 -11.29 -9.52
N ALA A 99 2.18 -12.02 -8.85
CA ALA A 99 3.54 -11.58 -8.51
C ALA A 99 3.57 -10.25 -7.73
N SER A 100 2.56 -10.00 -6.92
CA SER A 100 2.45 -8.80 -6.09
C SER A 100 2.42 -9.13 -4.60
N ILE A 101 3.02 -8.24 -3.80
CA ILE A 101 3.01 -8.41 -2.34
C ILE A 101 1.57 -8.36 -1.80
N PRO A 102 1.28 -9.08 -0.71
CA PRO A 102 -0.07 -9.20 -0.16
C PRO A 102 -0.70 -7.86 0.20
N TRP A 103 -2.02 -7.82 0.14
CA TRP A 103 -2.83 -6.78 0.74
C TRP A 103 -2.87 -6.95 2.25
N LEU A 104 -2.87 -5.84 2.98
CA LEU A 104 -2.81 -5.84 4.44
C LEU A 104 -3.84 -4.90 5.06
N LEU A 105 -4.28 -5.25 6.26
CA LEU A 105 -4.79 -4.32 7.25
C LEU A 105 -3.78 -4.22 8.37
N LEU A 106 -3.37 -2.99 8.72
CA LEU A 106 -2.49 -2.70 9.85
C LEU A 106 -3.21 -1.79 10.84
N GLY A 107 -3.01 -2.02 12.13
CA GLY A 107 -3.22 -0.99 13.14
C GLY A 107 -2.04 -0.04 13.13
N SER A 108 -2.25 1.21 13.50
CA SER A 108 -1.17 2.20 13.56
C SER A 108 -1.15 2.95 14.88
N LYS A 109 0.05 3.44 15.23
CA LYS A 109 0.33 4.24 16.43
C LYS A 109 1.18 5.44 16.03
N SER A 110 0.79 6.63 16.45
CA SER A 110 1.61 7.84 16.29
C SER A 110 2.91 7.70 17.09
N VAL A 111 4.04 8.01 16.42
CA VAL A 111 5.41 7.94 16.99
C VAL A 111 6.25 9.16 16.61
N GLY A 112 5.66 10.15 15.94
CA GLY A 112 6.30 11.38 15.51
C GLY A 112 5.62 12.62 16.07
N ASN A 113 5.87 13.75 15.40
CA ASN A 113 5.24 15.03 15.71
C ASN A 113 3.73 15.01 15.45
N GLU A 114 2.99 15.97 15.99
CA GLU A 114 1.64 16.28 15.52
C GLU A 114 1.68 16.70 14.06
N GLY A 115 0.71 16.26 13.26
CA GLY A 115 0.62 16.58 11.84
C GLY A 115 -0.33 15.65 11.09
N VAL A 116 -0.17 15.58 9.77
CA VAL A 116 -1.14 14.94 8.87
C VAL A 116 -1.33 13.44 9.11
N PHE A 117 -0.31 12.74 9.66
CA PHE A 117 -0.41 11.30 9.97
C PHE A 117 -0.68 10.99 11.45
N SER A 118 -0.59 11.97 12.34
CA SER A 118 -0.64 11.72 13.80
C SER A 118 -1.93 11.10 14.32
N LYS A 119 -3.05 11.26 13.59
CA LYS A 119 -4.37 10.71 13.97
C LYS A 119 -4.73 9.41 13.25
N VAL A 120 -3.84 8.85 12.44
CA VAL A 120 -4.09 7.60 11.70
C VAL A 120 -4.12 6.43 12.68
N THR A 121 -5.21 5.67 12.67
CA THR A 121 -5.47 4.54 13.57
C THR A 121 -5.38 3.18 12.87
N SER A 122 -5.67 3.15 11.56
CA SER A 122 -5.51 1.95 10.72
C SER A 122 -5.01 2.32 9.33
N ILE A 123 -4.29 1.39 8.72
CA ILE A 123 -3.75 1.52 7.36
C ILE A 123 -4.10 0.26 6.59
N GLN A 124 -4.68 0.41 5.39
CA GLN A 124 -4.74 -0.68 4.42
C GLN A 124 -3.62 -0.51 3.39
N ARG A 125 -2.95 -1.59 3.02
CA ARG A 125 -2.13 -1.68 1.82
C ARG A 125 -2.90 -2.46 0.78
N VAL A 126 -3.26 -1.83 -0.32
CA VAL A 126 -4.05 -2.41 -1.42
C VAL A 126 -3.48 -2.03 -2.78
N ALA A 127 -4.07 -2.53 -3.86
CA ALA A 127 -3.65 -2.24 -5.23
C ALA A 127 -2.14 -2.46 -5.47
N THR A 128 -1.58 -3.46 -4.82
CA THR A 128 -0.14 -3.76 -4.90
C THR A 128 0.24 -4.32 -6.27
N VAL A 129 1.38 -3.88 -6.78
CA VAL A 129 2.02 -4.41 -7.98
C VAL A 129 3.49 -4.68 -7.70
N GLY A 130 3.95 -5.89 -7.94
CA GLY A 130 5.34 -6.29 -7.72
C GLY A 130 5.74 -6.46 -6.25
N GLY A 131 7.01 -6.34 -5.96
CA GLY A 131 7.59 -6.37 -4.62
C GLY A 131 7.83 -7.76 -4.02
N VAL A 132 7.48 -8.84 -4.71
CA VAL A 132 7.66 -10.22 -4.23
C VAL A 132 9.14 -10.60 -4.28
N ALA A 133 9.62 -11.31 -3.27
CA ALA A 133 10.99 -11.84 -3.25
C ALA A 133 11.31 -12.64 -4.52
N PRO A 134 12.60 -12.66 -4.96
CA PRO A 134 12.99 -13.50 -6.08
C PRO A 134 12.64 -14.97 -5.82
N ALA A 135 12.27 -15.68 -6.90
CA ALA A 135 12.02 -17.11 -6.82
C ALA A 135 13.31 -17.88 -6.55
N GLY A 136 13.18 -19.01 -5.84
CA GLY A 136 14.28 -19.92 -5.59
C GLY A 136 15.16 -19.53 -4.38
N ALA A 137 16.22 -20.31 -4.20
CA ALA A 137 17.19 -20.13 -3.12
C ALA A 137 18.21 -19.03 -3.47
N CYS A 138 18.79 -18.43 -2.45
CA CYS A 138 19.94 -17.54 -2.60
C CYS A 138 21.22 -18.25 -2.13
N SER A 139 22.37 -17.89 -2.69
CA SER A 139 23.64 -18.59 -2.46
C SER A 139 24.64 -17.83 -1.59
N GLN A 140 24.49 -16.51 -1.48
CA GLN A 140 25.44 -15.67 -0.75
C GLN A 140 24.76 -15.01 0.46
N PRO A 141 25.01 -15.49 1.70
CA PRO A 141 24.47 -14.87 2.91
C PRO A 141 24.80 -13.38 3.00
N GLY A 142 23.84 -12.58 3.42
CA GLY A 142 23.96 -11.13 3.55
C GLY A 142 23.77 -10.32 2.26
N THR A 143 23.72 -10.98 1.09
CA THR A 143 23.39 -10.28 -0.16
C THR A 143 21.97 -9.73 -0.10
N GLN A 144 21.79 -8.46 -0.48
CA GLN A 144 20.48 -7.82 -0.54
C GLN A 144 20.03 -7.59 -1.98
N VAL A 145 18.72 -7.71 -2.20
CA VAL A 145 18.04 -7.34 -3.44
C VAL A 145 16.91 -6.35 -3.16
N ARG A 146 16.67 -5.47 -4.11
CA ARG A 146 15.67 -4.40 -4.03
C ARG A 146 14.65 -4.62 -5.14
N ILE A 147 13.45 -5.07 -4.79
CA ILE A 147 12.40 -5.46 -5.73
C ILE A 147 11.36 -4.35 -5.80
N ALA A 148 11.21 -3.76 -6.98
CA ALA A 148 10.29 -2.66 -7.22
C ALA A 148 8.84 -3.04 -6.90
N TYR A 149 8.11 -2.12 -6.27
CA TYR A 149 6.66 -2.23 -6.05
C TYR A 149 5.97 -0.88 -6.09
N THR A 150 4.67 -0.94 -6.31
CA THR A 150 3.73 0.15 -6.04
C THR A 150 2.59 -0.37 -5.18
N ALA A 151 1.95 0.52 -4.45
CA ALA A 151 0.76 0.23 -3.65
C ALA A 151 -0.03 1.51 -3.41
N ASP A 152 -1.29 1.36 -3.01
CA ASP A 152 -2.06 2.42 -2.39
C ASP A 152 -2.19 2.12 -0.89
N TYR A 153 -1.85 3.10 -0.07
CA TYR A 153 -2.11 3.09 1.37
C TYR A 153 -3.35 3.92 1.67
N TYR A 154 -4.38 3.27 2.22
CA TYR A 154 -5.60 3.92 2.68
C TYR A 154 -5.46 4.16 4.17
N PHE A 155 -5.40 5.43 4.57
CA PHE A 155 -5.25 5.86 5.95
C PHE A 155 -6.61 6.16 6.55
N PHE A 156 -6.90 5.54 7.69
CA PHE A 156 -8.16 5.70 8.43
C PHE A 156 -7.91 6.40 9.76
N THR A 157 -8.90 7.17 10.20
CA THR A 157 -8.93 7.84 11.50
C THR A 157 -10.21 7.49 12.23
N SER A 158 -10.22 7.58 13.56
CA SER A 158 -11.45 7.48 14.34
C SER A 158 -12.43 8.59 13.94
N LYS A 159 -13.73 8.23 13.92
CA LYS A 159 -14.85 9.18 13.70
C LYS A 159 -15.05 10.07 14.90
#